data_6338fe690e50c5913161d63a86e2600d
#
_entry.id   6338fe690e50c5913161d63a86e2600d
#
_cell.length_a   1.000
_cell.length_b   1.000
_cell.length_c   1.000
_cell.angle_alpha   90.00
_cell.angle_beta   90.00
_cell.angle_gamma   90.00
#
_symmetry.space_group_name_H-M   'P 1'
#
loop_
_entity.id
_entity.type
_entity.pdbx_description
1 polymer ?
#
loop_
_entity_poly.entity_id
_entity_poly.type
_entity_poly.pdbx_seq_one_letter_code
_entity_poly.pdbx_strand_id
1 'polypeptide(L)'
;MPFLSYLWVGSRKTLEVDVRMNNPELFDFVRKKLSRLYASFKNYEGVIRFLFLTGITKFNKTSIFSELNTLTDISLSPRYGSLLGYTHEEVVEYFKDYLNRSAKASDINSEQLLDKLVFQYDGFCFEETVSKKVFAPWSLLSFFAEPERGFKNYWFESGGRPYALLEYLKSHALRHPEEYGNLKSIALNELSSSSDIKTLSDVALLTQAGYLTLKNIVGTTAYVGYPNEEVKTSMAQLYTERLLAGRTVEQVGADNISYRLATENVEAIFHLLNKLFSSIDYQKYPIRDEASIRAFVQVFFSGAGLSPIVEHHNSKGRSDLEVKVGTRYWVFEFKVCKSTNGAKDLLNEAILQLQRKEYGLQEQEEQILRVALVFSLEKRKFTEFRRM
;
A
#
# COMPACT_ATOMS: atom_id res chain seq x y z
N MET A 1 18.40 23.93 -23.91
CA MET A 1 18.73 22.63 -23.32
C MET A 1 17.95 22.41 -22.04
N PRO A 2 16.71 21.89 -22.06
CA PRO A 2 15.93 21.66 -20.84
C PRO A 2 15.97 20.20 -20.34
N PHE A 3 16.83 19.32 -20.88
CA PHE A 3 16.78 17.87 -20.58
C PHE A 3 17.64 17.40 -19.40
N LEU A 4 18.51 18.22 -18.84
CA LEU A 4 19.46 17.79 -17.80
C LEU A 4 18.90 17.80 -16.36
N SER A 5 17.80 18.49 -16.09
CA SER A 5 17.21 18.55 -14.74
C SER A 5 16.33 17.34 -14.40
N TYR A 6 15.74 16.67 -15.38
CA TYR A 6 14.83 15.53 -15.17
C TYR A 6 15.51 14.19 -14.86
N LEU A 7 16.69 13.97 -15.38
CA LEU A 7 17.41 12.68 -15.25
C LEU A 7 18.14 12.47 -13.92
N TRP A 8 18.28 13.53 -13.10
CA TRP A 8 19.17 13.47 -11.95
C TRP A 8 18.51 13.26 -10.59
N VAL A 9 17.23 13.57 -10.43
CA VAL A 9 16.61 13.61 -9.10
C VAL A 9 16.20 12.22 -8.57
N GLY A 10 15.78 11.30 -9.41
CA GLY A 10 15.39 9.95 -8.99
C GLY A 10 16.58 9.06 -8.59
N SER A 11 17.65 9.04 -9.39
CA SER A 11 18.85 8.24 -9.13
C SER A 11 19.70 8.76 -7.97
N ARG A 12 19.57 10.03 -7.61
CA ARG A 12 20.33 10.69 -6.58
C ARG A 12 20.02 10.21 -5.17
N LYS A 13 18.74 10.01 -4.83
CA LYS A 13 18.34 9.55 -3.48
C LYS A 13 18.74 8.13 -3.20
N THR A 14 18.62 7.29 -4.19
CA THR A 14 19.10 5.91 -4.12
C THR A 14 20.59 5.90 -3.81
N LEU A 15 21.37 6.69 -4.53
CA LEU A 15 22.79 6.81 -4.31
C LEU A 15 23.14 7.37 -2.93
N GLU A 16 22.44 8.42 -2.46
CA GLU A 16 22.72 9.07 -1.18
C GLU A 16 22.36 8.18 0.02
N VAL A 17 21.24 7.48 -0.01
CA VAL A 17 20.84 6.57 1.06
C VAL A 17 21.75 5.35 1.09
N ASP A 18 22.03 4.74 -0.06
CA ASP A 18 22.91 3.57 -0.14
C ASP A 18 24.32 3.88 0.34
N VAL A 19 24.91 4.97 -0.15
CA VAL A 19 26.24 5.42 0.26
C VAL A 19 26.29 5.77 1.75
N ARG A 20 25.25 6.44 2.29
CA ARG A 20 25.19 6.80 3.72
C ARG A 20 25.12 5.57 4.63
N MET A 21 24.39 4.54 4.23
CA MET A 21 24.21 3.33 5.02
C MET A 21 25.42 2.40 4.94
N ASN A 22 26.07 2.33 3.78
CA ASN A 22 27.10 1.35 3.49
C ASN A 22 28.53 1.92 3.48
N ASN A 23 28.70 3.23 3.23
CA ASN A 23 30.01 3.88 3.18
C ASN A 23 29.93 5.37 3.61
N PRO A 24 30.10 5.68 4.91
CA PRO A 24 30.00 7.04 5.42
C PRO A 24 31.00 8.04 4.81
N GLU A 25 32.22 7.62 4.46
CA GLU A 25 33.23 8.49 3.87
C GLU A 25 32.84 8.91 2.44
N LEU A 26 32.36 7.95 1.67
CA LEU A 26 31.83 8.20 0.32
C LEU A 26 30.57 9.07 0.39
N PHE A 27 29.74 8.91 1.41
CA PHE A 27 28.58 9.77 1.65
C PHE A 27 28.99 11.23 1.80
N ASP A 28 29.96 11.53 2.66
CA ASP A 28 30.43 12.89 2.87
C ASP A 28 31.06 13.50 1.61
N PHE A 29 31.79 12.69 0.84
CA PHE A 29 32.32 13.11 -0.45
C PHE A 29 31.22 13.48 -1.44
N VAL A 30 30.24 12.60 -1.64
CA VAL A 30 29.09 12.81 -2.54
C VAL A 30 28.30 14.04 -2.10
N ARG A 31 28.02 14.15 -0.80
CA ARG A 31 27.32 15.30 -0.21
C ARG A 31 28.02 16.62 -0.52
N LYS A 32 29.34 16.70 -0.33
CA LYS A 32 30.14 17.88 -0.66
C LYS A 32 30.09 18.23 -2.15
N LYS A 33 30.15 17.23 -3.03
CA LYS A 33 30.02 17.44 -4.49
C LYS A 33 28.65 17.97 -4.87
N LEU A 34 27.58 17.42 -4.29
CA LEU A 34 26.22 17.88 -4.53
C LEU A 34 25.98 19.29 -3.97
N SER A 35 26.48 19.60 -2.76
CA SER A 35 26.42 20.95 -2.20
C SER A 35 27.07 21.98 -3.15
N ARG A 36 28.24 21.67 -3.70
CA ARG A 36 28.91 22.54 -4.70
C ARG A 36 28.09 22.71 -5.96
N LEU A 37 27.44 21.65 -6.46
CA LEU A 37 26.55 21.74 -7.63
C LEU A 37 25.39 22.70 -7.35
N TYR A 38 24.78 22.63 -6.15
CA TYR A 38 23.68 23.52 -5.79
C TYR A 38 24.14 24.96 -5.53
N ALA A 39 25.31 25.13 -4.94
CA ALA A 39 25.95 26.45 -4.83
C ALA A 39 26.19 27.08 -6.21
N SER A 40 26.49 26.27 -7.21
CA SER A 40 26.63 26.77 -8.60
C SER A 40 25.33 27.33 -9.16
N PHE A 41 24.16 26.75 -8.83
CA PHE A 41 22.87 27.33 -9.27
C PHE A 41 22.66 28.73 -8.71
N LYS A 42 23.07 28.99 -7.47
CA LYS A 42 23.04 30.34 -6.88
C LYS A 42 23.93 31.31 -7.64
N ASN A 43 25.13 30.88 -8.01
CA ASN A 43 26.07 31.74 -8.76
C ASN A 43 25.57 32.08 -10.17
N TYR A 44 24.71 31.22 -10.75
CA TYR A 44 24.10 31.41 -12.07
C TYR A 44 22.66 31.90 -12.00
N GLU A 45 22.18 32.38 -10.85
CA GLU A 45 20.79 32.86 -10.65
C GLU A 45 20.39 33.91 -11.68
N GLY A 46 21.31 34.81 -12.07
CA GLY A 46 21.08 35.84 -13.07
C GLY A 46 20.81 35.33 -14.51
N VAL A 47 21.17 34.09 -14.82
CA VAL A 47 20.95 33.47 -16.14
C VAL A 47 19.93 32.31 -16.11
N ILE A 48 19.60 31.79 -14.92
CA ILE A 48 18.60 30.73 -14.76
C ILE A 48 17.20 31.39 -14.72
N ARG A 49 16.41 31.15 -15.75
CA ARG A 49 15.03 31.68 -15.82
C ARG A 49 14.09 30.99 -14.82
N PHE A 50 14.25 29.71 -14.61
CA PHE A 50 13.37 28.90 -13.79
C PHE A 50 14.12 27.67 -13.25
N LEU A 51 13.97 27.42 -11.96
CA LEU A 51 14.53 26.24 -11.27
C LEU A 51 13.39 25.55 -10.51
N PHE A 52 13.11 24.29 -10.88
CA PHE A 52 12.14 23.46 -10.19
C PHE A 52 12.82 22.21 -9.65
N LEU A 53 12.71 21.99 -8.34
CA LEU A 53 13.28 20.85 -7.65
C LEU A 53 12.15 19.99 -7.10
N THR A 54 12.18 18.71 -7.41
CA THR A 54 11.22 17.72 -6.90
C THR A 54 11.94 16.48 -6.39
N GLY A 55 11.27 15.71 -5.55
CA GLY A 55 11.81 14.46 -5.02
C GLY A 55 10.80 13.72 -4.17
N ILE A 56 11.08 12.44 -3.89
CA ILE A 56 10.19 11.53 -3.15
C ILE A 56 10.09 11.91 -1.67
N THR A 57 11.18 12.35 -1.05
CA THR A 57 11.19 12.80 0.36
C THR A 57 11.83 14.17 0.47
N LYS A 58 11.49 14.95 1.49
CA LYS A 58 12.17 16.22 1.75
C LYS A 58 13.58 15.98 2.25
N PHE A 59 14.53 16.73 1.71
CA PHE A 59 15.91 16.69 2.16
C PHE A 59 16.13 17.63 3.35
N ASN A 60 17.05 17.26 4.23
CA ASN A 60 17.47 18.13 5.31
C ASN A 60 18.04 19.45 4.75
N LYS A 61 17.36 20.55 5.04
CA LYS A 61 17.76 21.91 4.63
C LYS A 61 19.19 22.27 5.07
N THR A 62 19.69 21.64 6.14
CA THR A 62 20.96 22.01 6.74
C THR A 62 22.20 21.54 6.02
N SER A 63 22.11 20.63 5.04
CA SER A 63 23.32 20.04 4.47
C SER A 63 23.58 20.30 2.99
N ILE A 64 22.54 20.49 2.18
CA ILE A 64 22.70 20.65 0.74
C ILE A 64 21.98 21.88 0.21
N PHE A 65 20.81 22.20 0.77
CA PHE A 65 19.97 23.32 0.35
C PHE A 65 20.14 24.59 1.20
N SER A 66 20.98 24.56 2.23
CA SER A 66 21.36 25.79 2.96
C SER A 66 21.96 26.87 2.04
N GLU A 67 22.57 26.43 0.93
CA GLU A 67 23.11 27.30 -0.09
C GLU A 67 22.02 27.90 -1.01
N LEU A 68 20.84 27.31 -1.10
CA LEU A 68 19.74 27.72 -1.97
C LEU A 68 18.60 28.37 -1.16
N ASN A 69 18.89 29.49 -0.52
CA ASN A 69 17.92 30.26 0.28
C ASN A 69 16.85 31.00 -0.55
N THR A 70 16.99 30.98 -1.89
CA THR A 70 16.03 31.58 -2.84
C THR A 70 14.89 30.64 -3.25
N LEU A 71 14.92 29.38 -2.82
CA LEU A 71 13.86 28.43 -3.13
C LEU A 71 12.61 28.65 -2.28
N THR A 72 11.45 28.70 -2.94
CA THR A 72 10.14 28.68 -2.29
C THR A 72 9.67 27.23 -2.17
N ASP A 73 9.37 26.75 -0.96
CA ASP A 73 8.77 25.43 -0.74
C ASP A 73 7.26 25.50 -1.04
N ILE A 74 6.83 24.78 -2.06
CA ILE A 74 5.43 24.74 -2.52
C ILE A 74 4.74 23.41 -2.18
N SER A 75 5.37 22.52 -1.42
CA SER A 75 4.94 21.13 -1.21
C SER A 75 3.55 20.98 -0.59
N LEU A 76 3.13 21.91 0.28
CA LEU A 76 1.80 21.88 0.91
C LEU A 76 0.97 23.12 0.57
N SER A 77 1.39 23.89 -0.43
CA SER A 77 0.71 25.13 -0.80
C SER A 77 -0.61 24.86 -1.51
N PRO A 78 -1.73 25.43 -1.04
CA PRO A 78 -3.05 25.26 -1.67
C PRO A 78 -3.10 25.71 -3.14
N ARG A 79 -2.22 26.69 -3.49
CA ARG A 79 -2.11 27.17 -4.87
C ARG A 79 -1.63 26.10 -5.85
N TYR A 80 -0.81 25.14 -5.39
CA TYR A 80 -0.14 24.14 -6.20
C TYR A 80 -0.63 22.72 -5.91
N GLY A 81 -1.72 22.54 -5.17
CA GLY A 81 -2.22 21.24 -4.74
C GLY A 81 -2.56 20.27 -5.88
N SER A 82 -2.90 20.77 -7.06
CA SER A 82 -3.19 19.96 -8.26
C SER A 82 -2.05 19.90 -9.28
N LEU A 83 -0.86 20.47 -8.97
CA LEU A 83 0.24 20.58 -9.95
C LEU A 83 0.76 19.23 -10.47
N LEU A 84 0.68 18.18 -9.65
CA LEU A 84 1.26 16.86 -9.94
C LEU A 84 0.22 15.77 -10.13
N GLY A 85 -1.04 16.10 -10.40
CA GLY A 85 -2.12 15.15 -10.63
C GLY A 85 -3.23 15.75 -11.47
N TYR A 86 -4.21 14.93 -11.86
CA TYR A 86 -5.41 15.38 -12.55
C TYR A 86 -6.56 15.50 -11.55
N THR A 87 -7.26 16.63 -11.54
CA THR A 87 -8.49 16.77 -10.76
C THR A 87 -9.62 15.98 -11.43
N HIS A 88 -10.70 15.74 -10.67
CA HIS A 88 -11.88 15.08 -11.19
C HIS A 88 -12.45 15.81 -12.42
N GLU A 89 -12.54 17.15 -12.33
CA GLU A 89 -13.04 18.01 -13.40
C GLU A 89 -12.16 17.91 -14.65
N GLU A 90 -10.84 17.92 -14.49
CA GLU A 90 -9.89 17.77 -15.60
C GLU A 90 -10.02 16.40 -16.28
N VAL A 91 -10.27 15.34 -15.51
CA VAL A 91 -10.50 14.01 -16.08
C VAL A 91 -11.79 13.97 -16.89
N VAL A 92 -12.87 14.53 -16.38
CA VAL A 92 -14.16 14.60 -17.09
C VAL A 92 -14.05 15.44 -18.36
N GLU A 93 -13.33 16.56 -18.32
CA GLU A 93 -13.19 17.48 -19.44
C GLU A 93 -12.19 16.98 -20.49
N TYR A 94 -10.96 16.69 -20.08
CA TYR A 94 -9.85 16.43 -21.03
C TYR A 94 -9.75 14.97 -21.45
N PHE A 95 -10.28 14.02 -20.65
CA PHE A 95 -10.23 12.59 -20.95
C PHE A 95 -11.58 12.01 -21.36
N LYS A 96 -12.54 12.83 -21.75
CA LYS A 96 -13.91 12.42 -22.12
C LYS A 96 -13.94 11.28 -23.14
N ASP A 97 -13.13 11.36 -24.19
CA ASP A 97 -13.10 10.34 -25.25
C ASP A 97 -12.48 9.02 -24.75
N TYR A 98 -11.47 9.11 -23.88
CA TYR A 98 -10.88 7.94 -23.23
C TYR A 98 -11.86 7.29 -22.25
N LEU A 99 -12.60 8.06 -21.46
CA LEU A 99 -13.67 7.57 -20.59
C LEU A 99 -14.72 6.80 -21.39
N ASN A 100 -15.23 7.39 -22.49
CA ASN A 100 -16.25 6.76 -23.31
C ASN A 100 -15.76 5.46 -23.97
N ARG A 101 -14.52 5.45 -24.46
CA ARG A 101 -13.90 4.24 -25.06
C ARG A 101 -13.72 3.14 -24.00
N SER A 102 -13.18 3.49 -22.85
CA SER A 102 -12.90 2.56 -21.77
C SER A 102 -14.18 2.01 -21.11
N ALA A 103 -15.23 2.83 -21.01
CA ALA A 103 -16.53 2.41 -20.51
C ALA A 103 -17.15 1.32 -21.42
N LYS A 104 -17.07 1.50 -22.75
CA LYS A 104 -17.50 0.48 -23.72
C LYS A 104 -16.69 -0.80 -23.61
N ALA A 105 -15.36 -0.71 -23.43
CA ALA A 105 -14.49 -1.88 -23.25
C ALA A 105 -14.80 -2.65 -21.96
N SER A 106 -15.35 -1.97 -20.94
CA SER A 106 -15.68 -2.55 -19.62
C SER A 106 -17.16 -2.92 -19.48
N ASP A 107 -17.98 -2.76 -20.55
CA ASP A 107 -19.43 -2.99 -20.57
C ASP A 107 -20.20 -2.24 -19.45
N ILE A 108 -19.81 -1.00 -19.19
CA ILE A 108 -20.45 -0.08 -18.23
C ILE A 108 -20.60 1.30 -18.83
N ASN A 109 -21.36 2.17 -18.17
CA ASN A 109 -21.44 3.58 -18.58
C ASN A 109 -20.24 4.40 -18.07
N SER A 110 -20.05 5.60 -18.64
CA SER A 110 -18.89 6.46 -18.32
C SER A 110 -18.92 6.99 -16.88
N GLU A 111 -20.08 7.18 -16.28
CA GLU A 111 -20.24 7.60 -14.88
C GLU A 111 -19.81 6.47 -13.94
N GLN A 112 -20.30 5.25 -14.15
CA GLN A 112 -19.88 4.07 -13.40
C GLN A 112 -18.38 3.79 -13.54
N LEU A 113 -17.81 4.02 -14.73
CA LEU A 113 -16.37 3.90 -14.91
C LEU A 113 -15.62 4.95 -14.09
N LEU A 114 -16.10 6.21 -14.12
CA LEU A 114 -15.47 7.31 -13.38
C LEU A 114 -15.48 7.03 -11.86
N ASP A 115 -16.59 6.54 -11.32
CA ASP A 115 -16.68 6.13 -9.90
C ASP A 115 -15.64 5.05 -9.55
N LYS A 116 -15.47 4.05 -10.44
CA LYS A 116 -14.44 3.02 -10.27
C LYS A 116 -13.03 3.58 -10.36
N LEU A 117 -12.77 4.53 -11.27
CA LEU A 117 -11.48 5.21 -11.38
C LEU A 117 -11.18 6.04 -10.14
N VAL A 118 -12.18 6.77 -9.60
CA VAL A 118 -12.05 7.52 -8.36
C VAL A 118 -11.69 6.58 -7.20
N PHE A 119 -12.42 5.49 -7.04
CA PHE A 119 -12.14 4.49 -6.00
C PHE A 119 -10.73 3.92 -6.10
N GLN A 120 -10.27 3.65 -7.33
CA GLN A 120 -9.02 2.94 -7.58
C GLN A 120 -7.78 3.85 -7.59
N TYR A 121 -7.86 5.06 -8.18
CA TYR A 121 -6.68 5.86 -8.52
C TYR A 121 -6.70 7.32 -8.07
N ASP A 122 -7.83 7.82 -7.55
CA ASP A 122 -7.95 9.19 -7.05
C ASP A 122 -7.60 9.30 -5.56
N GLY A 123 -7.75 10.49 -5.00
CA GLY A 123 -7.73 10.75 -3.57
C GLY A 123 -6.42 11.24 -3.00
N PHE A 124 -5.40 11.49 -3.83
CA PHE A 124 -4.19 12.16 -3.38
C PHE A 124 -4.47 13.64 -3.06
N CYS A 125 -4.01 14.10 -1.92
CA CYS A 125 -4.10 15.49 -1.50
C CYS A 125 -2.71 15.97 -1.06
N PHE A 126 -2.23 17.05 -1.71
CA PHE A 126 -0.89 17.58 -1.53
C PHE A 126 -0.88 19.00 -0.93
N GLU A 127 -2.01 19.48 -0.38
CA GLU A 127 -2.10 20.84 0.12
C GLU A 127 -2.81 20.92 1.48
N GLU A 128 -2.47 21.96 2.28
CA GLU A 128 -2.85 22.05 3.69
C GLU A 128 -4.32 22.42 3.95
N THR A 129 -5.08 22.87 2.94
CA THR A 129 -6.53 23.11 3.10
C THR A 129 -7.36 21.86 2.88
N VAL A 130 -6.75 20.79 2.37
CA VAL A 130 -7.37 19.49 2.04
C VAL A 130 -8.58 19.65 1.11
N SER A 131 -8.56 20.67 0.27
CA SER A 131 -9.66 21.02 -0.63
C SER A 131 -9.56 20.36 -2.00
N LYS A 132 -8.34 19.99 -2.42
CA LYS A 132 -8.08 19.44 -3.76
C LYS A 132 -7.60 18.00 -3.69
N LYS A 133 -8.31 17.11 -4.37
CA LYS A 133 -7.89 15.74 -4.60
C LYS A 133 -7.52 15.55 -6.06
N VAL A 134 -6.56 14.68 -6.31
CA VAL A 134 -6.07 14.42 -7.65
C VAL A 134 -5.82 12.93 -7.88
N PHE A 135 -6.04 12.50 -9.12
CA PHE A 135 -5.64 11.20 -9.61
C PHE A 135 -4.12 11.10 -9.76
N ALA A 136 -3.58 9.91 -9.50
CA ALA A 136 -2.21 9.58 -9.87
C ALA A 136 -2.08 9.54 -11.41
N PRO A 137 -1.29 10.41 -12.05
CA PRO A 137 -1.23 10.50 -13.51
C PRO A 137 -0.80 9.19 -14.17
N TRP A 138 0.21 8.53 -13.63
CA TRP A 138 0.71 7.27 -14.19
C TRP A 138 -0.37 6.18 -14.20
N SER A 139 -1.05 5.96 -13.08
CA SER A 139 -2.06 4.92 -12.93
C SER A 139 -3.26 5.18 -13.84
N LEU A 140 -3.74 6.42 -13.88
CA LEU A 140 -4.84 6.82 -14.75
C LEU A 140 -4.51 6.66 -16.24
N LEU A 141 -3.35 7.13 -16.67
CA LEU A 141 -2.91 7.04 -18.06
C LEU A 141 -2.63 5.59 -18.47
N SER A 142 -2.05 4.77 -17.58
CA SER A 142 -1.82 3.34 -17.82
C SER A 142 -3.13 2.58 -17.99
N PHE A 143 -4.16 2.89 -17.19
CA PHE A 143 -5.50 2.33 -17.39
C PHE A 143 -6.09 2.74 -18.74
N PHE A 144 -6.04 4.01 -19.12
CA PHE A 144 -6.58 4.48 -20.39
C PHE A 144 -5.82 3.94 -21.62
N ALA A 145 -4.55 3.58 -21.47
CA ALA A 145 -3.78 2.97 -22.56
C ALA A 145 -4.30 1.58 -22.93
N GLU A 146 -4.69 0.75 -21.94
CA GLU A 146 -5.13 -0.62 -22.13
C GLU A 146 -6.32 -0.97 -21.22
N PRO A 147 -7.51 -0.36 -21.41
CA PRO A 147 -8.66 -0.53 -20.51
C PRO A 147 -9.20 -1.97 -20.49
N GLU A 148 -8.97 -2.75 -21.55
CA GLU A 148 -9.37 -4.15 -21.67
C GLU A 148 -8.67 -5.04 -20.63
N ARG A 149 -7.53 -4.60 -20.09
CA ARG A 149 -6.80 -5.31 -19.03
C ARG A 149 -7.42 -5.12 -17.63
N GLY A 150 -8.45 -4.26 -17.52
CA GLY A 150 -9.12 -3.94 -16.26
C GLY A 150 -8.27 -3.09 -15.31
N PHE A 151 -8.78 -2.91 -14.10
CA PHE A 151 -8.09 -2.16 -13.05
C PHE A 151 -6.90 -2.96 -12.51
N LYS A 152 -5.70 -2.40 -12.63
CA LYS A 152 -4.46 -2.99 -12.14
C LYS A 152 -3.78 -2.06 -11.16
N ASN A 153 -2.79 -2.61 -10.45
CA ASN A 153 -1.92 -1.84 -9.60
C ASN A 153 -0.69 -1.39 -10.41
N TYR A 154 -0.69 -0.13 -10.82
CA TYR A 154 0.42 0.52 -11.53
C TYR A 154 1.36 1.30 -10.59
N TRP A 155 1.00 1.41 -9.30
CA TRP A 155 1.73 2.20 -8.31
C TRP A 155 3.22 1.85 -8.23
N PHE A 156 3.54 0.57 -8.23
CA PHE A 156 4.95 0.14 -8.17
C PHE A 156 5.75 0.47 -9.43
N GLU A 157 5.11 0.55 -10.58
CA GLU A 157 5.75 0.94 -11.83
C GLU A 157 6.08 2.43 -11.86
N SER A 158 5.28 3.27 -11.17
CA SER A 158 5.48 4.72 -11.07
C SER A 158 6.52 5.16 -10.04
N GLY A 159 7.18 4.22 -9.36
CA GLY A 159 8.16 4.51 -8.30
C GLY A 159 7.60 4.33 -6.87
N GLY A 160 6.49 3.64 -6.70
CA GLY A 160 5.88 3.34 -5.40
C GLY A 160 6.74 2.46 -4.47
N ARG A 161 7.90 1.99 -4.95
CA ARG A 161 8.94 1.31 -4.14
C ARG A 161 10.22 2.16 -4.06
N PRO A 162 10.19 3.34 -3.43
CA PRO A 162 11.41 4.13 -3.32
C PRO A 162 12.45 3.41 -2.47
N TYR A 163 13.69 3.39 -2.96
CA TYR A 163 14.80 2.73 -2.27
C TYR A 163 14.94 3.18 -0.81
N ALA A 164 14.75 4.47 -0.55
CA ALA A 164 14.79 5.04 0.80
C ALA A 164 13.77 4.39 1.76
N LEU A 165 12.56 4.10 1.29
CA LEU A 165 11.54 3.38 2.06
C LEU A 165 11.96 1.94 2.32
N LEU A 166 12.47 1.24 1.32
CA LEU A 166 12.91 -0.16 1.45
C LEU A 166 14.07 -0.27 2.44
N GLU A 167 15.03 0.64 2.41
CA GLU A 167 16.16 0.67 3.37
C GLU A 167 15.69 1.00 4.80
N TYR A 168 14.81 1.98 4.96
CA TYR A 168 14.19 2.27 6.26
C TYR A 168 13.52 1.03 6.86
N LEU A 169 12.77 0.32 6.05
CA LEU A 169 12.05 -0.88 6.47
C LEU A 169 12.96 -2.08 6.79
N LYS A 170 14.24 -2.08 6.43
CA LYS A 170 15.18 -3.13 6.86
C LYS A 170 15.39 -3.13 8.39
N SER A 171 15.40 -1.96 9.00
CA SER A 171 15.66 -1.75 10.43
C SER A 171 14.42 -1.36 11.25
N HIS A 172 13.32 -1.00 10.60
CA HIS A 172 12.09 -0.55 11.26
C HIS A 172 10.92 -1.48 10.93
N ALA A 173 10.12 -1.78 11.94
CA ALA A 173 8.90 -2.55 11.74
C ALA A 173 7.84 -1.68 11.03
N LEU A 174 7.19 -2.23 10.02
CA LEU A 174 5.99 -1.67 9.45
C LEU A 174 4.79 -2.10 10.30
N ARG A 175 3.89 -1.20 10.62
CA ARG A 175 2.62 -1.55 11.27
C ARG A 175 1.76 -2.34 10.30
N HIS A 176 0.79 -3.08 10.85
CA HIS A 176 -0.16 -3.80 10.01
C HIS A 176 -0.90 -2.81 9.07
N PRO A 177 -1.08 -3.15 7.77
CA PRO A 177 -1.69 -2.24 6.79
C PRO A 177 -3.03 -1.65 7.20
N GLU A 178 -3.88 -2.41 7.88
CA GLU A 178 -5.19 -1.94 8.37
C GLU A 178 -5.08 -0.80 9.40
N GLU A 179 -3.97 -0.72 10.13
CA GLU A 179 -3.76 0.38 11.06
C GLU A 179 -3.66 1.73 10.35
N TYR A 180 -3.17 1.75 9.10
CA TYR A 180 -3.12 2.95 8.28
C TYR A 180 -4.45 3.24 7.55
N GLY A 181 -5.39 2.30 7.52
CA GLY A 181 -6.77 2.50 7.08
C GLY A 181 -7.53 3.43 8.02
N ASN A 182 -7.19 3.42 9.30
CA ASN A 182 -7.64 4.42 10.26
C ASN A 182 -6.73 5.65 10.19
N LEU A 183 -7.32 6.85 10.29
CA LEU A 183 -6.55 8.08 10.23
C LEU A 183 -5.44 8.11 11.28
N LYS A 184 -4.21 8.39 10.84
CA LYS A 184 -3.05 8.60 11.70
C LYS A 184 -2.79 10.09 11.86
N SER A 185 -2.57 10.52 13.07
CA SER A 185 -2.19 11.91 13.37
C SER A 185 -0.69 12.10 13.28
N ILE A 186 -0.28 13.23 12.72
CA ILE A 186 1.12 13.65 12.61
C ILE A 186 1.21 15.17 12.75
N ALA A 187 2.26 15.68 13.34
CA ALA A 187 2.46 17.11 13.38
C ALA A 187 2.76 17.64 11.96
N LEU A 188 2.08 18.72 11.58
CA LEU A 188 2.22 19.30 10.22
C LEU A 188 3.66 19.72 9.92
N ASN A 189 4.39 20.21 10.94
CA ASN A 189 5.80 20.56 10.80
C ASN A 189 6.69 19.34 10.53
N GLU A 190 6.33 18.12 10.97
CA GLU A 190 7.07 16.90 10.68
C GLU A 190 6.97 16.54 9.20
N LEU A 191 5.81 16.76 8.55
CA LEU A 191 5.64 16.62 7.10
C LEU A 191 6.42 17.70 6.32
N SER A 192 6.54 18.89 6.89
CA SER A 192 7.21 20.03 6.26
C SER A 192 8.70 20.05 6.54
N SER A 193 9.15 19.45 7.64
CA SER A 193 10.56 19.44 8.03
C SER A 193 11.36 18.42 7.25
N SER A 194 12.59 18.77 6.99
CA SER A 194 13.59 17.88 6.44
C SER A 194 14.29 17.16 7.60
N SER A 195 13.71 16.07 8.07
CA SER A 195 14.29 15.24 9.12
C SER A 195 15.27 14.20 8.55
N ASP A 196 16.20 13.74 9.37
CA ASP A 196 17.01 12.57 9.04
C ASP A 196 16.11 11.35 8.88
N ILE A 197 16.29 10.57 7.83
CA ILE A 197 15.51 9.36 7.58
C ILE A 197 15.52 8.37 8.75
N LYS A 198 16.57 8.40 9.58
CA LYS A 198 16.69 7.58 10.79
C LYS A 198 15.80 8.01 11.95
N THR A 199 15.38 9.28 11.95
CA THR A 199 14.55 9.87 13.02
C THR A 199 13.13 10.19 12.53
N LEU A 200 12.86 9.94 11.24
CA LEU A 200 11.55 10.17 10.65
C LEU A 200 10.57 9.09 11.14
N SER A 201 9.35 9.46 11.48
CA SER A 201 8.31 8.48 11.80
C SER A 201 7.90 7.68 10.55
N ASP A 202 7.40 6.45 10.75
CA ASP A 202 6.84 5.64 9.67
C ASP A 202 5.71 6.39 8.93
N VAL A 203 4.85 7.08 9.67
CA VAL A 203 3.75 7.88 9.10
C VAL A 203 4.28 9.02 8.22
N ALA A 204 5.31 9.77 8.68
CA ALA A 204 5.90 10.83 7.90
C ALA A 204 6.54 10.31 6.60
N LEU A 205 7.32 9.23 6.71
CA LEU A 205 7.99 8.63 5.55
C LEU A 205 6.98 8.09 4.54
N LEU A 206 5.95 7.37 5.01
CA LEU A 206 4.90 6.83 4.16
C LEU A 206 4.08 7.94 3.48
N THR A 207 3.83 9.04 4.19
CA THR A 207 3.16 10.22 3.60
C THR A 207 4.02 10.87 2.53
N GLN A 208 5.31 11.09 2.81
CA GLN A 208 6.25 11.64 1.81
C GLN A 208 6.44 10.70 0.61
N ALA A 209 6.40 9.39 0.81
CA ALA A 209 6.51 8.39 -0.26
C ALA A 209 5.18 8.15 -1.02
N GLY A 210 4.09 8.82 -0.64
CA GLY A 210 2.80 8.74 -1.32
C GLY A 210 1.93 7.54 -0.93
N TYR A 211 2.32 6.74 0.07
CA TYR A 211 1.45 5.67 0.59
C TYR A 211 0.32 6.20 1.46
N LEU A 212 0.55 7.32 2.12
CA LEU A 212 -0.48 8.04 2.86
C LEU A 212 -0.63 9.44 2.28
N THR A 213 -1.79 10.02 2.45
CA THR A 213 -2.12 11.38 1.98
C THR A 213 -2.89 12.14 3.04
N LEU A 214 -2.90 13.47 2.93
CA LEU A 214 -3.69 14.33 3.81
C LEU A 214 -5.18 14.03 3.65
N LYS A 215 -5.86 13.83 4.77
CA LYS A 215 -7.31 13.61 4.85
C LYS A 215 -8.01 14.70 5.63
N ASN A 216 -7.34 15.30 6.61
CA ASN A 216 -7.83 16.42 7.40
C ASN A 216 -6.67 17.14 8.09
N ILE A 217 -6.87 18.41 8.47
CA ILE A 217 -5.94 19.17 9.30
C ILE A 217 -6.74 19.88 10.38
N VAL A 218 -6.28 19.78 11.63
CA VAL A 218 -6.84 20.46 12.78
C VAL A 218 -5.71 21.19 13.51
N GLY A 219 -5.70 22.50 13.41
CA GLY A 219 -4.61 23.33 13.97
C GLY A 219 -3.26 22.95 13.33
N THR A 220 -2.33 22.45 14.13
CA THR A 220 -0.99 22.02 13.70
C THR A 220 -0.87 20.50 13.49
N THR A 221 -1.99 19.78 13.56
CA THR A 221 -2.02 18.33 13.41
C THR A 221 -2.67 17.96 12.08
N ALA A 222 -1.94 17.21 11.27
CA ALA A 222 -2.46 16.58 10.07
C ALA A 222 -2.95 15.15 10.38
N TYR A 223 -4.02 14.75 9.73
CA TYR A 223 -4.57 13.39 9.74
C TYR A 223 -4.38 12.80 8.35
N VAL A 224 -3.72 11.66 8.29
CA VAL A 224 -3.34 11.00 7.04
C VAL A 224 -3.92 9.59 6.96
N GLY A 225 -4.14 9.10 5.75
CA GLY A 225 -4.65 7.76 5.46
C GLY A 225 -4.40 7.40 4.01
N TYR A 226 -4.81 6.20 3.59
CA TYR A 226 -4.64 5.78 2.20
C TYR A 226 -5.33 6.73 1.21
N PRO A 227 -4.69 7.09 0.10
CA PRO A 227 -5.36 7.85 -0.96
C PRO A 227 -6.50 7.04 -1.59
N ASN A 228 -6.24 5.79 -1.98
CA ASN A 228 -7.13 4.95 -2.77
C ASN A 228 -6.83 3.45 -2.59
N GLU A 229 -7.59 2.59 -3.28
CA GLU A 229 -7.47 1.14 -3.17
C GLU A 229 -6.18 0.60 -3.80
N GLU A 230 -5.66 1.23 -4.88
CA GLU A 230 -4.39 0.85 -5.49
C GLU A 230 -3.24 0.92 -4.49
N VAL A 231 -3.15 2.03 -3.76
CA VAL A 231 -2.07 2.24 -2.78
C VAL A 231 -2.27 1.37 -1.54
N LYS A 232 -3.52 1.14 -1.11
CA LYS A 232 -3.82 0.20 -0.02
C LYS A 232 -3.37 -1.23 -0.37
N THR A 233 -3.67 -1.68 -1.59
CA THR A 233 -3.19 -2.98 -2.12
C THR A 233 -1.66 -3.02 -2.16
N SER A 234 -1.01 -1.94 -2.63
CA SER A 234 0.45 -1.83 -2.67
C SER A 234 1.08 -1.90 -1.28
N MET A 235 0.45 -1.29 -0.28
CA MET A 235 0.90 -1.40 1.12
C MET A 235 0.81 -2.85 1.62
N ALA A 236 -0.28 -3.55 1.32
CA ALA A 236 -0.44 -4.95 1.70
C ALA A 236 0.61 -5.84 1.01
N GLN A 237 0.95 -5.58 -0.26
CA GLN A 237 2.04 -6.26 -0.97
C GLN A 237 3.40 -5.99 -0.31
N LEU A 238 3.69 -4.74 0.02
CA LEU A 238 4.93 -4.37 0.70
C LEU A 238 5.05 -5.07 2.07
N TYR A 239 3.97 -5.12 2.82
CA TYR A 239 3.92 -5.81 4.11
C TYR A 239 4.06 -7.33 3.95
N THR A 240 3.40 -7.92 2.94
CA THR A 240 3.53 -9.34 2.59
C THR A 240 4.99 -9.71 2.34
N GLU A 241 5.71 -8.93 1.55
CA GLU A 241 7.15 -9.16 1.32
C GLU A 241 7.95 -9.11 2.63
N ARG A 242 7.57 -8.25 3.57
CA ARG A 242 8.20 -8.22 4.90
C ARG A 242 7.90 -9.46 5.71
N LEU A 243 6.66 -9.93 5.72
CA LEU A 243 6.29 -11.20 6.36
C LEU A 243 7.13 -12.38 5.82
N LEU A 244 7.36 -12.38 4.50
CA LEU A 244 8.08 -13.44 3.77
C LEU A 244 9.61 -13.22 3.72
N ALA A 245 10.17 -12.45 4.64
CA ALA A 245 11.60 -12.17 4.74
C ALA A 245 12.20 -11.56 3.45
N GLY A 246 11.45 -10.66 2.79
CA GLY A 246 11.85 -9.97 1.56
C GLY A 246 11.58 -10.74 0.28
N ARG A 247 10.91 -11.90 0.36
CA ARG A 247 10.48 -12.69 -0.81
C ARG A 247 9.08 -12.27 -1.26
N THR A 248 8.79 -12.41 -2.54
CA THR A 248 7.43 -12.24 -3.07
C THR A 248 6.61 -13.54 -2.92
N VAL A 249 5.28 -13.44 -3.12
CA VAL A 249 4.40 -14.63 -3.06
C VAL A 249 4.75 -15.65 -4.14
N GLU A 250 5.19 -15.20 -5.32
CA GLU A 250 5.65 -16.05 -6.41
C GLU A 250 6.91 -16.84 -6.02
N GLN A 251 7.87 -16.17 -5.37
CA GLN A 251 9.12 -16.80 -4.92
C GLN A 251 8.91 -17.87 -3.85
N VAL A 252 7.82 -17.80 -3.09
CA VAL A 252 7.44 -18.85 -2.14
C VAL A 252 6.47 -19.87 -2.74
N GLY A 253 6.15 -19.76 -4.03
CA GLY A 253 5.25 -20.67 -4.75
C GLY A 253 3.78 -20.54 -4.35
N ALA A 254 3.36 -19.33 -3.95
CA ALA A 254 1.99 -19.00 -3.54
C ALA A 254 1.37 -17.94 -4.43
N ASP A 255 1.74 -17.90 -5.70
CA ASP A 255 1.21 -17.02 -6.73
C ASP A 255 -0.27 -17.27 -7.04
N ASN A 256 -0.87 -16.32 -7.75
CA ASN A 256 -2.25 -16.42 -8.24
C ASN A 256 -3.30 -16.68 -7.14
N ILE A 257 -3.15 -16.07 -5.96
CA ILE A 257 -4.08 -16.24 -4.81
C ILE A 257 -5.53 -16.02 -5.25
N SER A 258 -5.81 -14.92 -5.95
CA SER A 258 -7.17 -14.59 -6.42
C SER A 258 -7.73 -15.65 -7.36
N TYR A 259 -6.92 -16.12 -8.32
CA TYR A 259 -7.32 -17.19 -9.26
C TYR A 259 -7.60 -18.50 -8.52
N ARG A 260 -6.74 -18.89 -7.58
CA ARG A 260 -6.92 -20.11 -6.79
C ARG A 260 -8.20 -20.08 -5.96
N LEU A 261 -8.47 -18.95 -5.27
CA LEU A 261 -9.73 -18.77 -4.55
C LEU A 261 -10.96 -18.80 -5.48
N ALA A 262 -10.83 -18.32 -6.72
CA ALA A 262 -11.92 -18.35 -7.70
C ALA A 262 -12.21 -19.76 -8.25
N THR A 263 -11.20 -20.62 -8.38
CA THR A 263 -11.29 -21.86 -9.15
C THR A 263 -10.99 -23.15 -8.40
N GLU A 264 -10.10 -23.09 -7.40
CA GLU A 264 -9.57 -24.26 -6.70
C GLU A 264 -10.51 -24.80 -5.61
N ASN A 265 -10.20 -26.00 -5.15
CA ASN A 265 -10.89 -26.62 -4.01
C ASN A 265 -10.27 -26.17 -2.66
N VAL A 266 -10.91 -26.58 -1.57
CA VAL A 266 -10.47 -26.19 -0.21
C VAL A 266 -9.10 -26.77 0.13
N GLU A 267 -8.78 -27.98 -0.35
CA GLU A 267 -7.45 -28.59 -0.14
C GLU A 267 -6.34 -27.76 -0.77
N ALA A 268 -6.54 -27.27 -2.01
CA ALA A 268 -5.57 -26.43 -2.68
C ALA A 268 -5.36 -25.10 -1.91
N ILE A 269 -6.44 -24.49 -1.39
CA ILE A 269 -6.37 -23.29 -0.56
C ILE A 269 -5.65 -23.56 0.77
N PHE A 270 -5.94 -24.68 1.41
CA PHE A 270 -5.21 -25.11 2.62
C PHE A 270 -3.70 -25.23 2.35
N HIS A 271 -3.32 -25.86 1.24
CA HIS A 271 -1.90 -25.95 0.86
C HIS A 271 -1.28 -24.60 0.52
N LEU A 272 -2.01 -23.71 -0.16
CA LEU A 272 -1.58 -22.34 -0.44
C LEU A 272 -1.29 -21.57 0.84
N LEU A 273 -2.23 -21.57 1.79
CA LEU A 273 -2.05 -20.90 3.08
C LEU A 273 -0.85 -21.50 3.85
N ASN A 274 -0.68 -22.80 3.84
CA ASN A 274 0.48 -23.44 4.49
C ASN A 274 1.82 -23.04 3.86
N LYS A 275 1.90 -22.84 2.53
CA LYS A 275 3.11 -22.30 1.88
C LYS A 275 3.42 -20.88 2.37
N LEU A 276 2.43 -20.02 2.42
CA LEU A 276 2.58 -18.66 2.92
C LEU A 276 3.03 -18.65 4.37
N PHE A 277 2.32 -19.37 5.24
CA PHE A 277 2.64 -19.41 6.67
C PHE A 277 4.00 -20.04 6.98
N SER A 278 4.41 -21.09 6.27
CA SER A 278 5.74 -21.69 6.44
C SER A 278 6.89 -20.75 6.01
N SER A 279 6.58 -19.70 5.27
CA SER A 279 7.54 -18.74 4.74
C SER A 279 7.64 -17.44 5.55
N ILE A 280 6.80 -17.27 6.58
CA ILE A 280 6.82 -16.09 7.46
C ILE A 280 8.09 -16.03 8.29
N ASP A 281 8.65 -14.84 8.45
CA ASP A 281 9.73 -14.55 9.41
C ASP A 281 9.17 -14.47 10.84
N TYR A 282 9.05 -15.63 11.51
CA TYR A 282 8.46 -15.74 12.85
C TYR A 282 9.26 -15.02 13.94
N GLN A 283 10.51 -14.67 13.70
CA GLN A 283 11.28 -13.89 14.67
C GLN A 283 10.79 -12.46 14.74
N LYS A 284 10.43 -11.90 13.59
CA LYS A 284 9.90 -10.53 13.49
C LYS A 284 8.38 -10.46 13.61
N TYR A 285 7.67 -11.48 13.10
CA TYR A 285 6.21 -11.54 13.02
C TYR A 285 5.67 -12.80 13.72
N PRO A 286 5.69 -12.84 15.06
CA PRO A 286 5.26 -14.03 15.81
C PRO A 286 3.75 -14.23 15.69
N ILE A 287 3.33 -15.48 15.46
CA ILE A 287 1.94 -15.90 15.55
C ILE A 287 1.68 -16.34 17.00
N ARG A 288 0.67 -15.76 17.63
CA ARG A 288 0.33 -15.99 19.04
C ARG A 288 -1.07 -16.53 19.24
N ASP A 289 -2.00 -16.15 18.38
CA ASP A 289 -3.43 -16.33 18.53
C ASP A 289 -4.18 -16.29 17.19
N GLU A 290 -5.49 -16.45 17.23
CA GLU A 290 -6.38 -16.40 16.07
C GLU A 290 -6.34 -15.02 15.38
N ALA A 291 -6.22 -13.95 16.15
CA ALA A 291 -6.14 -12.60 15.59
C ALA A 291 -4.89 -12.39 14.71
N SER A 292 -3.75 -12.93 15.14
CA SER A 292 -2.50 -12.90 14.35
C SER A 292 -2.64 -13.64 13.02
N ILE A 293 -3.29 -14.82 13.04
CA ILE A 293 -3.54 -15.63 11.83
C ILE A 293 -4.47 -14.88 10.87
N ARG A 294 -5.59 -14.41 11.38
CA ARG A 294 -6.58 -13.62 10.62
C ARG A 294 -5.93 -12.41 9.96
N ALA A 295 -5.13 -11.65 10.71
CA ALA A 295 -4.42 -10.48 10.21
C ALA A 295 -3.47 -10.83 9.05
N PHE A 296 -2.72 -11.92 9.14
CA PHE A 296 -1.81 -12.32 8.06
C PHE A 296 -2.56 -12.83 6.83
N VAL A 297 -3.62 -13.63 7.00
CA VAL A 297 -4.47 -14.05 5.86
C VAL A 297 -5.09 -12.84 5.17
N GLN A 298 -5.60 -11.87 5.95
CA GLN A 298 -6.14 -10.61 5.42
C GLN A 298 -5.10 -9.88 4.56
N VAL A 299 -3.88 -9.72 5.05
CA VAL A 299 -2.80 -9.06 4.31
C VAL A 299 -2.46 -9.80 3.02
N PHE A 300 -2.36 -11.12 3.04
CA PHE A 300 -2.09 -11.92 1.85
C PHE A 300 -3.20 -11.74 0.80
N PHE A 301 -4.45 -11.71 1.21
CA PHE A 301 -5.57 -11.51 0.30
C PHE A 301 -5.63 -10.08 -0.22
N SER A 302 -5.44 -9.07 0.64
CA SER A 302 -5.37 -7.67 0.23
C SER A 302 -4.22 -7.41 -0.73
N GLY A 303 -3.05 -8.02 -0.49
CA GLY A 303 -1.90 -7.94 -1.40
C GLY A 303 -2.14 -8.61 -2.76
N ALA A 304 -3.07 -9.54 -2.83
CA ALA A 304 -3.53 -10.17 -4.08
C ALA A 304 -4.65 -9.37 -4.78
N GLY A 305 -4.96 -8.15 -4.31
CA GLY A 305 -5.99 -7.28 -4.87
C GLY A 305 -7.42 -7.69 -4.50
N LEU A 306 -7.58 -8.48 -3.42
CA LEU A 306 -8.88 -8.84 -2.89
C LEU A 306 -9.28 -7.88 -1.77
N SER A 307 -10.57 -7.79 -1.46
CA SER A 307 -11.12 -6.95 -0.39
C SER A 307 -11.70 -7.84 0.73
N PRO A 308 -10.84 -8.46 1.57
CA PRO A 308 -11.30 -9.28 2.68
C PRO A 308 -11.96 -8.41 3.76
N ILE A 309 -13.07 -8.88 4.30
CA ILE A 309 -13.77 -8.29 5.43
C ILE A 309 -13.43 -9.13 6.67
N VAL A 310 -12.91 -8.48 7.70
CA VAL A 310 -12.61 -9.13 8.98
C VAL A 310 -13.66 -8.77 10.02
N GLU A 311 -13.91 -9.72 10.91
CA GLU A 311 -14.84 -9.52 12.03
C GLU A 311 -16.22 -9.03 11.57
N HIS A 312 -16.70 -9.56 10.45
CA HIS A 312 -17.99 -9.17 9.89
C HIS A 312 -19.13 -9.61 10.81
N HIS A 313 -19.91 -8.64 11.27
CA HIS A 313 -21.02 -8.87 12.18
C HIS A 313 -22.29 -9.21 11.41
N ASN A 314 -22.99 -10.26 11.84
CA ASN A 314 -24.37 -10.52 11.50
C ASN A 314 -25.22 -10.59 12.78
N SER A 315 -26.53 -10.85 12.66
CA SER A 315 -27.44 -10.95 13.81
C SER A 315 -27.12 -12.09 14.78
N LYS A 316 -26.31 -13.07 14.37
CA LYS A 316 -25.96 -14.28 15.11
C LYS A 316 -24.53 -14.32 15.64
N GLY A 317 -23.68 -13.40 15.19
CA GLY A 317 -22.30 -13.32 15.65
C GLY A 317 -21.36 -12.59 14.70
N ARG A 318 -20.09 -12.94 14.77
CA ARG A 318 -18.99 -12.31 14.00
C ARG A 318 -18.14 -13.41 13.38
N SER A 319 -17.96 -13.35 12.05
CA SER A 319 -17.03 -14.21 11.33
C SER A 319 -15.59 -13.73 11.49
N ASP A 320 -14.62 -14.61 11.38
CA ASP A 320 -13.22 -14.19 11.42
C ASP A 320 -12.80 -13.44 10.16
N LEU A 321 -13.05 -14.02 8.98
CA LEU A 321 -12.70 -13.39 7.71
C LEU A 321 -13.63 -13.87 6.60
N GLU A 322 -14.08 -12.92 5.79
CA GLU A 322 -14.90 -13.17 4.60
C GLU A 322 -14.24 -12.53 3.37
N VAL A 323 -14.36 -13.16 2.20
CA VAL A 323 -13.87 -12.58 0.96
C VAL A 323 -14.64 -13.11 -0.25
N LYS A 324 -15.04 -12.18 -1.14
CA LYS A 324 -15.67 -12.48 -2.42
C LYS A 324 -14.63 -12.57 -3.53
N VAL A 325 -14.67 -13.64 -4.31
CA VAL A 325 -13.77 -13.84 -5.44
C VAL A 325 -14.55 -14.46 -6.61
N GLY A 326 -14.84 -13.67 -7.64
CA GLY A 326 -15.70 -14.08 -8.74
C GLY A 326 -17.12 -14.39 -8.24
N THR A 327 -17.58 -15.62 -8.48
CA THR A 327 -18.90 -16.14 -8.04
C THR A 327 -18.83 -16.86 -6.70
N ARG A 328 -17.68 -16.86 -6.02
CA ARG A 328 -17.47 -17.55 -4.75
C ARG A 328 -17.41 -16.57 -3.61
N TYR A 329 -18.09 -16.92 -2.52
CA TYR A 329 -18.02 -16.19 -1.26
C TYR A 329 -17.42 -17.10 -0.19
N TRP A 330 -16.18 -16.78 0.20
CA TRP A 330 -15.44 -17.54 1.20
C TRP A 330 -15.67 -17.00 2.60
N VAL A 331 -15.95 -17.87 3.54
CA VAL A 331 -16.06 -17.57 4.96
C VAL A 331 -15.07 -18.46 5.72
N PHE A 332 -14.11 -17.86 6.37
CA PHE A 332 -13.09 -18.56 7.15
C PHE A 332 -13.33 -18.39 8.64
N GLU A 333 -13.19 -19.48 9.36
CA GLU A 333 -13.14 -19.53 10.83
C GLU A 333 -11.81 -20.17 11.24
N PHE A 334 -11.05 -19.47 12.08
CA PHE A 334 -9.73 -19.90 12.53
C PHE A 334 -9.75 -20.33 13.98
N LYS A 335 -9.04 -21.42 14.29
CA LYS A 335 -8.73 -21.85 15.66
C LYS A 335 -7.24 -22.07 15.79
N VAL A 336 -6.71 -21.86 17.00
CA VAL A 336 -5.30 -22.05 17.33
C VAL A 336 -5.12 -23.10 18.40
N CYS A 337 -4.31 -24.13 18.13
CA CYS A 337 -3.89 -25.08 19.12
C CYS A 337 -2.41 -24.91 19.48
N LYS A 338 -2.07 -25.10 20.76
CA LYS A 338 -0.67 -25.11 21.22
C LYS A 338 0.08 -26.35 20.73
N SER A 339 -0.60 -27.50 20.81
CA SER A 339 -0.10 -28.79 20.31
C SER A 339 -1.16 -29.46 19.45
N THR A 340 -0.76 -30.43 18.63
CA THR A 340 -1.67 -31.12 17.70
C THR A 340 -2.72 -32.01 18.37
N ASN A 341 -2.57 -32.36 19.66
CA ASN A 341 -3.47 -33.29 20.35
C ASN A 341 -4.89 -32.78 20.54
N GLY A 342 -5.14 -31.46 20.50
CA GLY A 342 -6.47 -30.86 20.60
C GLY A 342 -7.01 -30.32 19.28
N ALA A 343 -6.30 -30.51 18.15
CA ALA A 343 -6.67 -29.87 16.89
C ALA A 343 -8.03 -30.32 16.34
N LYS A 344 -8.39 -31.59 16.50
CA LYS A 344 -9.68 -32.15 16.04
C LYS A 344 -10.87 -31.60 16.84
N ASP A 345 -10.70 -31.41 18.15
CA ASP A 345 -11.76 -30.87 19.00
C ASP A 345 -12.03 -29.39 18.66
N LEU A 346 -10.97 -28.61 18.45
CA LEU A 346 -11.05 -27.23 17.98
C LEU A 346 -11.65 -27.12 16.56
N LEU A 347 -11.35 -28.08 15.69
CA LEU A 347 -11.98 -28.15 14.38
C LEU A 347 -13.49 -28.34 14.50
N ASN A 348 -13.94 -29.26 15.38
CA ASN A 348 -15.34 -29.52 15.63
C ASN A 348 -16.03 -28.26 16.24
N GLU A 349 -15.35 -27.56 17.14
CA GLU A 349 -15.85 -26.28 17.69
C GLU A 349 -16.04 -25.24 16.59
N ALA A 350 -15.05 -25.04 15.71
CA ALA A 350 -15.15 -24.11 14.58
C ALA A 350 -16.30 -24.48 13.61
N ILE A 351 -16.47 -25.78 13.33
CA ILE A 351 -17.60 -26.29 12.51
C ILE A 351 -18.95 -25.92 13.14
N LEU A 352 -19.11 -26.20 14.44
CA LEU A 352 -20.35 -25.86 15.17
C LEU A 352 -20.60 -24.35 15.17
N GLN A 353 -19.55 -23.54 15.27
CA GLN A 353 -19.64 -22.09 15.21
C GLN A 353 -20.14 -21.63 13.84
N LEU A 354 -19.56 -22.12 12.74
CA LEU A 354 -19.98 -21.80 11.38
C LEU A 354 -21.45 -22.22 11.11
N GLN A 355 -21.89 -23.38 11.62
CA GLN A 355 -23.27 -23.87 11.48
C GLN A 355 -24.28 -22.98 12.22
N ARG A 356 -23.97 -22.63 13.47
CA ARG A 356 -24.90 -21.85 14.34
C ARG A 356 -25.02 -20.39 13.90
N LYS A 357 -23.94 -19.82 13.35
CA LYS A 357 -23.86 -18.40 13.05
C LYS A 357 -24.30 -18.07 11.62
N GLU A 358 -24.46 -19.05 10.74
CA GLU A 358 -24.98 -18.89 9.37
C GLU A 358 -24.32 -17.73 8.60
N TYR A 359 -23.00 -17.59 8.72
CA TYR A 359 -22.25 -16.54 8.05
C TYR A 359 -22.41 -16.60 6.52
N GLY A 360 -22.46 -15.44 5.86
CA GLY A 360 -22.55 -15.32 4.40
C GLY A 360 -23.98 -15.49 3.82
N LEU A 361 -25.03 -15.70 4.63
CA LEU A 361 -26.40 -15.92 4.14
C LEU A 361 -27.03 -14.72 3.40
N GLN A 362 -26.44 -13.53 3.49
CA GLN A 362 -26.95 -12.35 2.78
C GLN A 362 -26.59 -12.35 1.29
N GLU A 363 -25.67 -13.21 0.86
CA GLU A 363 -25.16 -13.33 -0.51
C GLU A 363 -25.93 -14.42 -1.28
N GLN A 364 -27.19 -14.16 -1.63
CA GLN A 364 -28.14 -15.13 -2.14
C GLN A 364 -27.81 -15.72 -3.52
N GLU A 365 -26.95 -15.08 -4.30
CA GLU A 365 -26.61 -15.50 -5.66
C GLU A 365 -25.23 -16.18 -5.79
N GLU A 366 -24.51 -16.42 -4.68
CA GLU A 366 -23.12 -16.84 -4.68
C GLU A 366 -22.92 -18.25 -4.14
N GLN A 367 -21.86 -18.91 -4.62
CA GLN A 367 -21.41 -20.15 -4.03
C GLN A 367 -20.70 -19.87 -2.70
N ILE A 368 -21.41 -20.04 -1.59
CA ILE A 368 -20.85 -19.85 -0.24
C ILE A 368 -19.99 -21.05 0.14
N LEU A 369 -18.73 -20.78 0.48
CA LEU A 369 -17.73 -21.76 0.88
C LEU A 369 -17.31 -21.47 2.33
N ARG A 370 -17.87 -22.19 3.29
CA ARG A 370 -17.51 -22.07 4.72
C ARG A 370 -16.39 -23.03 5.05
N VAL A 371 -15.30 -22.52 5.62
CA VAL A 371 -14.08 -23.28 5.88
C VAL A 371 -13.62 -23.04 7.31
N ALA A 372 -13.57 -24.12 8.09
CA ALA A 372 -12.91 -24.14 9.39
C ALA A 372 -11.44 -24.56 9.22
N LEU A 373 -10.54 -23.85 9.89
CA LEU A 373 -9.10 -24.08 9.82
C LEU A 373 -8.49 -24.08 11.23
N VAL A 374 -7.65 -25.05 11.53
CA VAL A 374 -6.92 -25.12 12.81
C VAL A 374 -5.42 -24.98 12.57
N PHE A 375 -4.82 -23.98 13.19
CA PHE A 375 -3.39 -23.71 13.13
C PHE A 375 -2.69 -24.24 14.36
N SER A 376 -1.59 -24.98 14.18
CA SER A 376 -0.75 -25.46 15.25
C SER A 376 0.44 -24.52 15.45
N LEU A 377 0.56 -23.94 16.66
CA LEU A 377 1.71 -23.10 17.03
C LEU A 377 3.00 -23.90 17.06
N GLU A 378 2.93 -25.16 17.50
CA GLU A 378 4.08 -26.08 17.53
C GLU A 378 4.62 -26.35 16.11
N LYS A 379 3.72 -26.69 15.16
CA LYS A 379 4.09 -27.01 13.78
C LYS A 379 4.18 -25.79 12.87
N ARG A 380 3.76 -24.62 13.33
CA ARG A 380 3.70 -23.34 12.57
C ARG A 380 3.00 -23.48 11.24
N LYS A 381 1.89 -24.24 11.21
CA LYS A 381 1.08 -24.47 10.00
C LYS A 381 -0.34 -24.86 10.38
N PHE A 382 -1.24 -24.73 9.40
CA PHE A 382 -2.58 -25.33 9.50
C PHE A 382 -2.45 -26.85 9.44
N THR A 383 -3.06 -27.55 10.39
CA THR A 383 -3.01 -29.01 10.52
C THR A 383 -4.32 -29.69 10.21
N GLU A 384 -5.43 -29.02 10.43
CA GLU A 384 -6.78 -29.53 10.17
C GLU A 384 -7.59 -28.49 9.40
N PHE A 385 -8.46 -28.96 8.52
CA PHE A 385 -9.45 -28.14 7.85
C PHE A 385 -10.74 -28.92 7.57
N ARG A 386 -11.84 -28.19 7.41
CA ARG A 386 -13.12 -28.74 7.00
C ARG A 386 -13.89 -27.71 6.18
N ARG A 387 -14.42 -28.16 5.04
CA ARG A 387 -15.42 -27.42 4.26
C ARG A 387 -16.82 -27.83 4.74
N MET A 388 -17.73 -26.85 4.73
CA MET A 388 -19.14 -27.04 4.99
C MET A 388 -19.99 -26.54 3.84
#